data_68a4cfd298fc89f0943a1559221ea0a1
#
_entry.id   68a4cfd298fc89f0943a1559221ea0a1
#
_cell.length_a   1.000
_cell.length_b   1.000
_cell.length_c   1.000
_cell.angle_alpha   90.00
_cell.angle_beta   90.00
_cell.angle_gamma   90.00
#
_symmetry.space_group_name_H-M   'P 1'
#
loop_
_entity.id
_entity.type
_entity.pdbx_description
1 polymer ?
#
loop_
_entity_poly.entity_id
_entity_poly.type
_entity_poly.pdbx_seq_one_letter_code
_entity_poly.pdbx_strand_id
1 'polypeptide(L)' 'NVSDAVAALTGLGFKPGEAQGAVALALEELGDGATLDALVRLALKKAAK' A
#
# COMPACT_ATOMS: atom_id res chain seq x y z
N ASN A 1 -8.21 -3.83 5.30
CA ASN A 1 -6.76 -3.61 5.39
C ASN A 1 -6.22 -2.69 4.31
N VAL A 2 -6.90 -2.62 3.16
CA VAL A 2 -6.49 -1.69 2.12
C VAL A 2 -6.59 -0.25 2.62
N SER A 3 -7.69 0.10 3.29
CA SER A 3 -7.86 1.44 3.85
C SER A 3 -6.75 1.77 4.83
N ASP A 4 -6.39 0.81 5.67
CA ASP A 4 -5.34 1.01 6.67
C ASP A 4 -3.99 1.21 5.99
N ALA A 5 -3.71 0.46 4.95
CA ALA A 5 -2.45 0.59 4.21
C ALA A 5 -2.38 1.94 3.50
N VAL A 6 -3.48 2.37 2.88
CA VAL A 6 -3.54 3.67 2.23
C VAL A 6 -3.32 4.78 3.25
N ALA A 7 -3.96 4.66 4.41
CA ALA A 7 -3.81 5.65 5.48
C ALA A 7 -2.36 5.72 5.96
N ALA A 8 -1.71 4.57 6.09
CA ALA A 8 -0.31 4.52 6.52
C ALA A 8 0.59 5.24 5.53
N LEU A 9 0.42 4.98 4.24
CA LEU A 9 1.22 5.64 3.22
C LEU A 9 0.95 7.14 3.16
N THR A 10 -0.31 7.53 3.25
CA THR A 10 -0.69 8.94 3.26
C THR A 10 -0.05 9.65 4.47
N GLY A 11 -0.02 8.97 5.60
CA GLY A 11 0.64 9.50 6.80
C GLY A 11 2.13 9.69 6.63
N LEU A 12 2.75 8.93 5.72
CA LEU A 12 4.17 9.08 5.41
C LEU A 12 4.45 10.19 4.39
N GLY A 13 3.41 10.79 3.82
CA GLY A 13 3.56 11.89 2.89
C GLY A 13 3.22 11.58 1.44
N PHE A 14 2.81 10.36 1.15
CA PHE A 14 2.38 10.03 -0.22
C PHE A 14 0.99 10.61 -0.48
N LYS A 15 0.75 11.00 -1.72
CA LYS A 15 -0.56 11.50 -2.10
C LYS A 15 -1.58 10.36 -2.06
N PRO A 16 -2.86 10.68 -1.70
CA PRO A 16 -3.87 9.63 -1.61
C PRO A 16 -4.01 8.78 -2.87
N GLY A 17 -3.98 9.40 -4.04
CA GLY A 17 -4.08 8.66 -5.30
C GLY A 17 -2.90 7.73 -5.52
N GLU A 18 -1.70 8.18 -5.19
CA GLU A 18 -0.50 7.35 -5.29
C GLU A 18 -0.54 6.21 -4.30
N ALA A 19 -0.97 6.49 -3.08
CA ALA A 19 -1.08 5.47 -2.05
C ALA A 19 -2.07 4.39 -2.45
N GLN A 20 -3.23 4.79 -2.98
CA GLN A 20 -4.23 3.83 -3.43
C GLN A 20 -3.72 2.94 -4.55
N GLY A 21 -3.05 3.54 -5.53
CA GLY A 21 -2.50 2.76 -6.64
C GLY A 21 -1.43 1.77 -6.18
N ALA A 22 -0.54 2.23 -5.32
CA ALA A 22 0.52 1.37 -4.79
C ALA A 22 -0.04 0.21 -3.98
N VAL A 23 -1.03 0.49 -3.13
CA VAL A 23 -1.66 -0.54 -2.31
C VAL A 23 -2.42 -1.53 -3.19
N ALA A 24 -3.10 -1.05 -4.22
CA ALA A 24 -3.82 -1.93 -5.13
C ALA A 24 -2.86 -2.91 -5.82
N LEU A 25 -1.73 -2.43 -6.29
CA LEU A 25 -0.72 -3.29 -6.92
C LEU A 25 -0.14 -4.28 -5.92
N ALA A 26 0.13 -3.83 -4.71
CA ALA A 26 0.66 -4.70 -3.67
C ALA A 26 -0.34 -5.80 -3.33
N LEU A 27 -1.61 -5.46 -3.25
CA LEU A 27 -2.65 -6.43 -2.95
C LEU A 27 -2.76 -7.48 -4.05
N GLU A 28 -2.65 -7.07 -5.31
CA GLU A 28 -2.67 -8.01 -6.42
C GLU A 28 -1.55 -9.04 -6.32
N GLU A 29 -0.37 -8.59 -5.94
CA GLU A 29 0.79 -9.49 -5.84
C GLU A 29 0.70 -10.40 -4.63
N LEU A 30 0.24 -9.88 -3.50
CA LEU A 30 0.21 -10.65 -2.25
C LEU A 30 -1.05 -11.47 -2.08
N GLY A 31 -2.16 -11.05 -2.69
CA GLY A 31 -3.43 -11.74 -2.55
C GLY A 31 -4.14 -11.39 -1.26
N ASP A 32 -5.30 -12.03 -1.06
CA ASP A 32 -6.20 -11.70 0.05
C ASP A 32 -5.64 -12.05 1.43
N GLY A 33 -4.69 -12.96 1.50
CA GLY A 33 -4.10 -13.35 2.77
C GLY A 33 -3.00 -12.45 3.28
N ALA A 34 -2.73 -11.35 2.59
CA ALA A 34 -1.65 -10.44 2.97
C ALA A 34 -1.94 -9.77 4.30
N THR A 35 -0.89 -9.68 5.14
CA THR A 35 -0.99 -8.91 6.38
C THR A 35 -0.86 -7.43 6.05
N LEU A 36 -1.31 -6.59 6.98
CA LEU A 36 -1.16 -5.13 6.81
C LEU A 36 0.32 -4.76 6.65
N ASP A 37 1.19 -5.35 7.45
CA ASP A 37 2.61 -5.06 7.38
C ASP A 37 3.20 -5.40 6.01
N ALA A 38 2.89 -6.58 5.49
CA ALA A 38 3.38 -6.99 4.18
C ALA A 38 2.84 -6.09 3.08
N LEU A 39 1.57 -5.72 3.19
CA LEU A 39 0.92 -4.86 2.22
C LEU A 39 1.56 -3.47 2.19
N VAL A 40 1.80 -2.88 3.36
CA VAL A 40 2.43 -1.57 3.45
C VAL A 40 3.86 -1.62 2.91
N ARG A 41 4.62 -2.64 3.26
CA ARG A 41 6.01 -2.77 2.79
C ARG A 41 6.08 -2.87 1.28
N LEU A 42 5.25 -3.70 0.68
CA LEU A 42 5.26 -3.83 -0.77
C LEU A 42 4.73 -2.57 -1.44
N ALA A 43 3.70 -1.96 -0.86
CA ALA A 43 3.15 -0.72 -1.40
C ALA A 43 4.21 0.40 -1.39
N LEU A 44 5.04 0.45 -0.35
CA LEU A 44 6.14 1.41 -0.31
C LEU A 44 7.10 1.20 -1.47
N LYS A 45 7.43 -0.05 -1.78
CA LYS A 45 8.27 -0.37 -2.93
C LYS A 45 7.63 0.08 -4.24
N LYS A 46 6.31 -0.14 -4.36
CA LYS A 46 5.61 0.25 -5.59
C LYS A 46 5.52 1.77 -5.73
N ALA A 47 5.36 2.48 -4.61
CA ALA A 47 5.26 3.94 -4.61
C ALA A 47 6.61 4.62 -4.77
N ALA A 48 7.66 4.02 -4.24
CA ALA A 48 9.02 4.55 -4.35
C ALA A 48 9.57 4.30 -5.74
N LYS A 49 10.29 5.24 -6.27
CA LYS A 49 10.89 5.09 -7.59
C LYS A 49 12.37 4.87 -7.49
#